data_5d091b39ee9f0481f3cf5fa219ec9805
#
_entry.id   5d091b39ee9f0481f3cf5fa219ec9805
#
_cell.length_a   1.000
_cell.length_b   1.000
_cell.length_c   1.000
_cell.angle_alpha   90.00
_cell.angle_beta   90.00
_cell.angle_gamma   90.00
#
_symmetry.space_group_name_H-M   'P 1'
#
loop_
_entity.id
_entity.type
_entity.pdbx_description
1 polymer ?
#
loop_
_entity_poly.entity_id
_entity_poly.type
_entity_poly.pdbx_seq_one_letter_code
_entity_poly.pdbx_strand_id
1 'polypeptide(L)'
;ITNSFGSSEGGQMGMDNGQRRADAENGLGNVTRTPFMDVIVEEELRHAQPGEMGIFARSGHIPVGYFNDPVKTAKTFVTVEGKRWLLTGDSARLEMDGSITVFGRGSNCINSGGEKIFPEEVEQALKNHPAVFDALVVATPDERWGQKVTAVISPRGAAPTLEELQQEARKHIAGYKVPRELHVVGEIPRQPNGKPNYARAKEIALAGAHRVG
;
A
#
# COMPACT_ATOMS: atom_id res chain seq x y z
N ILE A 1 12.43 -10.00 -11.45
CA ILE A 1 11.57 -10.48 -10.34
C ILE A 1 10.13 -10.24 -10.78
N THR A 2 9.35 -11.30 -10.94
CA THR A 2 7.93 -11.21 -11.28
C THR A 2 7.14 -11.05 -10.00
N ASN A 3 6.47 -9.93 -9.82
CA ASN A 3 5.54 -9.74 -8.70
C ASN A 3 4.17 -10.30 -9.09
N SER A 4 3.59 -11.12 -8.24
CA SER A 4 2.21 -11.61 -8.42
C SER A 4 1.30 -11.03 -7.34
N PHE A 5 0.14 -10.53 -7.77
CA PHE A 5 -0.93 -10.10 -6.86
C PHE A 5 -1.92 -11.22 -6.68
N GLY A 6 -2.33 -11.45 -5.44
CA GLY A 6 -3.33 -12.44 -5.12
C GLY A 6 -3.88 -12.27 -3.72
N SER A 7 -5.10 -12.75 -3.51
CA SER A 7 -5.72 -12.87 -2.19
C SER A 7 -6.28 -14.28 -2.00
N SER A 8 -6.54 -14.65 -0.74
CA SER A 8 -7.18 -15.94 -0.44
C SER A 8 -8.54 -16.07 -1.11
N GLU A 9 -9.26 -14.98 -1.25
CA GLU A 9 -10.59 -14.90 -1.85
C GLU A 9 -10.55 -14.80 -3.38
N GLY A 10 -9.53 -14.08 -3.91
CA GLY A 10 -9.44 -13.79 -5.34
C GLY A 10 -8.50 -14.71 -6.12
N GLY A 11 -7.71 -15.55 -5.45
CA GLY A 11 -6.64 -16.30 -6.10
C GLY A 11 -5.58 -15.37 -6.73
N GLN A 12 -4.93 -15.81 -7.78
CA GLN A 12 -3.97 -14.99 -8.53
C GLN A 12 -4.73 -13.94 -9.36
N MET A 13 -4.48 -12.66 -9.10
CA MET A 13 -5.21 -11.53 -9.70
C MET A 13 -4.39 -10.73 -10.70
N GLY A 14 -3.10 -10.99 -10.84
CA GLY A 14 -2.24 -10.33 -11.81
C GLY A 14 -0.79 -10.73 -11.66
N MET A 15 -0.03 -10.56 -12.73
CA MET A 15 1.41 -10.66 -12.77
C MET A 15 1.95 -9.32 -13.28
N ASP A 16 2.88 -8.74 -12.55
CA ASP A 16 3.71 -7.65 -13.05
C ASP A 16 4.79 -8.27 -13.94
N ASN A 17 4.77 -7.97 -15.22
CA ASN A 17 5.73 -8.46 -16.20
C ASN A 17 7.11 -7.79 -16.08
N GLY A 18 7.38 -7.06 -15.01
CA GLY A 18 8.68 -6.42 -14.76
C GLY A 18 8.97 -5.23 -15.69
N GLN A 19 8.06 -4.87 -16.58
CA GLN A 19 8.12 -3.64 -17.34
C GLN A 19 7.60 -2.49 -16.47
N ARG A 20 8.45 -1.98 -15.57
CA ARG A 20 8.22 -0.68 -14.96
C ARG A 20 8.20 0.35 -16.08
N ARG A 21 7.04 0.89 -16.40
CA ARG A 21 7.01 2.16 -17.12
C ARG A 21 7.65 3.21 -16.21
N ALA A 22 8.56 4.00 -16.80
CA ALA A 22 9.26 5.09 -16.09
C ALA A 22 8.30 6.15 -15.49
N ASP A 23 7.06 6.12 -15.89
CA ASP A 23 5.96 7.02 -15.57
C ASP A 23 4.90 6.41 -14.63
N ALA A 24 5.01 5.12 -14.23
CA ALA A 24 4.16 4.56 -13.19
C ALA A 24 4.64 5.08 -11.82
N GLU A 25 4.11 6.23 -11.42
CA GLU A 25 4.31 6.77 -10.09
C GLU A 25 3.87 5.74 -9.04
N ASN A 26 4.84 4.93 -8.56
CA ASN A 26 4.87 4.41 -7.20
C ASN A 26 3.69 3.54 -6.74
N GLY A 27 3.36 2.47 -7.47
CA GLY A 27 2.46 1.41 -7.00
C GLY A 27 3.22 0.12 -6.66
N LEU A 28 2.58 -0.82 -5.95
CA LEU A 28 3.09 -2.18 -5.72
C LEU A 28 3.22 -2.97 -7.04
N GLY A 29 2.53 -2.53 -8.08
CA GLY A 29 2.58 -3.07 -9.43
C GLY A 29 1.51 -2.49 -10.33
N ASN A 30 1.77 -2.56 -11.61
CA ASN A 30 0.82 -2.18 -12.64
C ASN A 30 0.21 -3.45 -13.25
N VAL A 31 -1.11 -3.53 -13.24
CA VAL A 31 -1.88 -4.68 -13.73
C VAL A 31 -2.64 -4.27 -14.98
N THR A 32 -2.58 -5.07 -16.02
CA THR A 32 -3.42 -4.85 -17.20
C THR A 32 -4.88 -5.06 -16.83
N ARG A 33 -5.73 -4.07 -17.10
CA ARG A 33 -7.18 -4.19 -16.93
C ARG A 33 -7.71 -5.30 -17.84
N THR A 34 -8.62 -6.10 -17.31
CA THR A 34 -9.29 -7.17 -18.06
C THR A 34 -10.80 -7.12 -17.77
N PRO A 35 -11.64 -7.87 -18.51
CA PRO A 35 -13.06 -7.97 -18.17
C PRO A 35 -13.36 -8.50 -16.77
N PHE A 36 -12.35 -9.06 -16.08
CA PHE A 36 -12.48 -9.64 -14.74
C PHE A 36 -11.74 -8.85 -13.65
N MET A 37 -11.02 -7.78 -14.01
CA MET A 37 -10.26 -6.93 -13.10
C MET A 37 -10.53 -5.46 -13.39
N ASP A 38 -10.89 -4.72 -12.35
CA ASP A 38 -11.23 -3.31 -12.46
C ASP A 38 -10.95 -2.55 -11.17
N VAL A 39 -11.19 -1.25 -11.18
CA VAL A 39 -11.20 -0.38 -10.00
C VAL A 39 -12.65 0.04 -9.74
N ILE A 40 -13.14 -0.19 -8.52
CA ILE A 40 -14.50 0.16 -8.09
C ILE A 40 -14.40 1.30 -7.07
N VAL A 41 -15.16 2.36 -7.29
CA VAL A 41 -15.39 3.42 -6.30
C VAL A 41 -16.40 2.87 -5.29
N GLU A 42 -15.92 2.52 -4.09
CA GLU A 42 -16.68 1.75 -3.09
C GLU A 42 -17.93 2.51 -2.60
N GLU A 43 -17.81 3.82 -2.39
CA GLU A 43 -18.88 4.65 -1.84
C GLU A 43 -20.08 4.78 -2.80
N GLU A 44 -19.81 4.78 -4.11
CA GLU A 44 -20.81 4.96 -5.15
C GLU A 44 -21.19 3.65 -5.86
N LEU A 45 -20.48 2.56 -5.59
CA LEU A 45 -20.63 1.24 -6.22
C LEU A 45 -20.64 1.33 -7.76
N ARG A 46 -19.67 2.05 -8.33
CA ARG A 46 -19.46 2.20 -9.77
C ARG A 46 -18.02 1.92 -10.18
N HIS A 47 -17.81 1.72 -11.46
CA HIS A 47 -16.47 1.65 -12.04
C HIS A 47 -15.78 3.03 -11.95
N ALA A 48 -14.46 3.01 -11.63
CA ALA A 48 -13.64 4.21 -11.65
C ALA A 48 -13.46 4.75 -13.07
N GLN A 49 -13.37 6.07 -13.20
CA GLN A 49 -12.95 6.73 -14.43
C GLN A 49 -11.42 6.74 -14.55
N PRO A 50 -10.85 6.90 -15.78
CA PRO A 50 -9.41 7.09 -15.93
C PRO A 50 -8.87 8.23 -15.05
N GLY A 51 -7.79 7.94 -14.29
CA GLY A 51 -7.19 8.84 -13.31
C GLY A 51 -7.81 8.75 -11.91
N GLU A 52 -8.93 8.04 -11.73
CA GLU A 52 -9.66 7.96 -10.46
C GLU A 52 -9.18 6.82 -9.56
N MET A 53 -9.21 7.06 -8.25
CA MET A 53 -8.91 6.10 -7.21
C MET A 53 -10.16 5.30 -6.81
N GLY A 54 -9.95 4.05 -6.42
CA GLY A 54 -10.97 3.17 -5.86
C GLY A 54 -10.33 1.95 -5.20
N ILE A 55 -11.09 0.88 -5.13
CA ILE A 55 -10.65 -0.43 -4.62
C ILE A 55 -10.40 -1.37 -5.80
N PHE A 56 -9.27 -2.05 -5.79
CA PHE A 56 -8.98 -3.11 -6.75
C PHE A 56 -10.02 -4.22 -6.62
N ALA A 57 -10.64 -4.59 -7.72
CA ALA A 57 -11.77 -5.51 -7.73
C ALA A 57 -11.58 -6.62 -8.76
N ARG A 58 -12.09 -7.80 -8.41
CA ARG A 58 -12.12 -8.96 -9.27
C ARG A 58 -13.54 -9.50 -9.45
N SER A 59 -13.84 -9.99 -10.65
CA SER A 59 -15.10 -10.69 -10.99
C SER A 59 -14.82 -12.06 -11.61
N GLY A 60 -15.87 -12.75 -12.03
CA GLY A 60 -15.78 -14.09 -12.63
C GLY A 60 -15.84 -15.20 -11.58
N HIS A 61 -14.88 -16.12 -11.57
CA HIS A 61 -14.83 -17.21 -10.59
C HIS A 61 -14.35 -16.66 -9.23
N ILE A 62 -15.29 -16.16 -8.44
CA ILE A 62 -15.08 -15.65 -7.08
C ILE A 62 -15.97 -16.41 -6.10
N PRO A 63 -15.58 -16.54 -4.81
CA PRO A 63 -16.37 -17.23 -3.79
C PRO A 63 -17.78 -16.67 -3.65
N VAL A 64 -18.71 -17.49 -3.17
CA VAL A 64 -20.09 -17.06 -2.89
C VAL A 64 -20.18 -16.15 -1.66
N GLY A 65 -19.20 -16.23 -0.75
CA GLY A 65 -19.14 -15.41 0.47
C GLY A 65 -18.28 -16.04 1.54
N TYR A 66 -18.30 -15.42 2.72
CA TYR A 66 -17.71 -15.97 3.94
C TYR A 66 -18.70 -16.86 4.67
N PHE A 67 -18.21 -17.97 5.19
CA PHE A 67 -19.05 -18.88 5.98
C PHE A 67 -19.54 -18.19 7.26
N ASN A 68 -20.84 -18.22 7.50
CA ASN A 68 -21.52 -17.61 8.65
C ASN A 68 -21.21 -16.12 8.91
N ASP A 69 -20.77 -15.37 7.87
CA ASP A 69 -20.51 -13.94 7.99
C ASP A 69 -21.17 -13.16 6.85
N PRO A 70 -22.47 -12.92 6.91
CA PRO A 70 -23.21 -12.19 5.88
C PRO A 70 -22.78 -10.70 5.81
N VAL A 71 -22.37 -10.11 6.94
CA VAL A 71 -21.95 -8.71 6.98
C VAL A 71 -20.65 -8.51 6.21
N LYS A 72 -19.65 -9.33 6.49
CA LYS A 72 -18.41 -9.31 5.76
C LYS A 72 -18.59 -9.70 4.29
N THR A 73 -19.47 -10.67 4.02
CA THR A 73 -19.82 -11.05 2.65
C THR A 73 -20.39 -9.89 1.86
N ALA A 74 -21.36 -9.16 2.40
CA ALA A 74 -21.99 -8.02 1.73
C ALA A 74 -21.02 -6.87 1.47
N LYS A 75 -20.06 -6.63 2.39
CA LYS A 75 -19.02 -5.62 2.21
C LYS A 75 -17.97 -6.01 1.17
N THR A 76 -17.65 -7.31 1.08
CA THR A 76 -16.57 -7.78 0.21
C THR A 76 -17.04 -8.12 -1.19
N PHE A 77 -18.27 -8.62 -1.31
CA PHE A 77 -18.83 -9.04 -2.60
C PHE A 77 -20.00 -8.14 -2.97
N VAL A 78 -19.72 -7.18 -3.83
CA VAL A 78 -20.70 -6.17 -4.27
C VAL A 78 -21.21 -6.46 -5.68
N THR A 79 -22.33 -5.84 -6.06
CA THR A 79 -22.84 -5.88 -7.42
C THR A 79 -22.73 -4.48 -8.02
N VAL A 80 -22.02 -4.37 -9.14
CA VAL A 80 -21.87 -3.13 -9.91
C VAL A 80 -22.31 -3.42 -11.34
N GLU A 81 -23.27 -2.64 -11.84
CA GLU A 81 -23.85 -2.79 -13.19
C GLU A 81 -24.31 -4.24 -13.52
N GLY A 82 -24.95 -4.87 -12.53
CA GLY A 82 -25.48 -6.24 -12.67
C GLY A 82 -24.44 -7.36 -12.61
N LYS A 83 -23.16 -7.02 -12.45
CA LYS A 83 -22.05 -7.96 -12.33
C LYS A 83 -21.52 -8.02 -10.90
N ARG A 84 -21.21 -9.22 -10.42
CA ARG A 84 -20.70 -9.44 -9.06
C ARG A 84 -19.18 -9.26 -9.02
N TRP A 85 -18.70 -8.51 -8.04
CA TRP A 85 -17.30 -8.15 -7.84
C TRP A 85 -16.85 -8.46 -6.41
N LEU A 86 -15.63 -8.97 -6.29
CA LEU A 86 -14.88 -9.07 -5.04
C LEU A 86 -14.03 -7.80 -4.89
N LEU A 87 -14.27 -7.04 -3.85
CA LEU A 87 -13.40 -5.94 -3.43
C LEU A 87 -12.24 -6.50 -2.60
N THR A 88 -11.00 -6.30 -3.05
CA THR A 88 -9.81 -6.87 -2.38
C THR A 88 -9.42 -6.14 -1.10
N GLY A 89 -9.89 -4.90 -0.95
CA GLY A 89 -9.47 -3.96 0.09
C GLY A 89 -8.14 -3.28 -0.21
N ASP A 90 -7.55 -3.54 -1.38
CA ASP A 90 -6.34 -2.84 -1.83
C ASP A 90 -6.77 -1.61 -2.63
N SER A 91 -6.21 -0.45 -2.29
CA SER A 91 -6.43 0.79 -3.04
C SER A 91 -5.76 0.69 -4.41
N ALA A 92 -6.43 1.19 -5.43
CA ALA A 92 -5.95 1.17 -6.80
C ALA A 92 -6.39 2.41 -7.56
N ARG A 93 -5.67 2.75 -8.63
CA ARG A 93 -6.05 3.80 -9.58
C ARG A 93 -6.19 3.20 -10.97
N LEU A 94 -7.27 3.57 -11.66
CA LEU A 94 -7.39 3.33 -13.07
C LEU A 94 -6.58 4.40 -13.81
N GLU A 95 -5.52 3.99 -14.51
CA GLU A 95 -4.65 4.92 -15.21
C GLU A 95 -5.29 5.42 -16.52
N MET A 96 -4.76 6.54 -17.06
CA MET A 96 -5.24 7.12 -18.30
C MET A 96 -5.07 6.20 -19.52
N ASP A 97 -4.12 5.28 -19.47
CA ASP A 97 -3.88 4.27 -20.52
C ASP A 97 -4.75 3.00 -20.34
N GLY A 98 -5.61 2.99 -19.32
CA GLY A 98 -6.48 1.86 -18.99
C GLY A 98 -5.82 0.76 -18.17
N SER A 99 -4.55 0.89 -17.77
CA SER A 99 -3.93 -0.01 -16.79
C SER A 99 -4.38 0.31 -15.36
N ILE A 100 -4.09 -0.59 -14.42
CA ILE A 100 -4.46 -0.44 -13.02
C ILE A 100 -3.18 -0.41 -12.18
N THR A 101 -2.94 0.68 -11.46
CA THR A 101 -1.87 0.77 -10.45
C THR A 101 -2.44 0.40 -9.08
N VAL A 102 -1.88 -0.62 -8.44
CA VAL A 102 -2.26 -1.06 -7.09
C VAL A 102 -1.30 -0.50 -6.07
N PHE A 103 -1.81 0.16 -5.01
CA PHE A 103 -1.00 0.86 -3.99
C PHE A 103 -0.85 0.09 -2.68
N GLY A 104 -1.72 -0.86 -2.39
CA GLY A 104 -1.74 -1.61 -1.14
C GLY A 104 -2.99 -1.38 -0.30
N ARG A 105 -2.99 -1.89 0.94
CA ARG A 105 -4.17 -1.88 1.79
C ARG A 105 -4.56 -0.49 2.26
N GLY A 106 -5.75 -0.03 1.91
CA GLY A 106 -6.29 1.26 2.32
C GLY A 106 -6.36 1.47 3.84
N SER A 107 -6.43 0.39 4.64
CA SER A 107 -6.40 0.44 6.10
C SER A 107 -5.09 0.96 6.69
N ASN A 108 -3.98 0.93 5.94
CA ASN A 108 -2.68 1.45 6.36
C ASN A 108 -2.38 2.83 5.78
N CYS A 109 -3.29 3.39 4.98
CA CYS A 109 -3.10 4.68 4.32
C CYS A 109 -2.85 5.78 5.37
N ILE A 110 -1.81 6.58 5.16
CA ILE A 110 -1.43 7.71 6.00
C ILE A 110 -2.10 8.95 5.44
N ASN A 111 -2.86 9.67 6.27
CA ASN A 111 -3.47 10.93 5.88
C ASN A 111 -2.66 12.10 6.47
N SER A 112 -1.77 12.66 5.68
CA SER A 112 -0.88 13.75 6.09
C SER A 112 -1.29 15.05 5.41
N GLY A 113 -1.93 15.96 6.15
CA GLY A 113 -2.38 17.24 5.63
C GLY A 113 -3.42 17.14 4.51
N GLY A 114 -4.26 16.11 4.52
CA GLY A 114 -5.27 15.85 3.49
C GLY A 114 -4.78 14.96 2.33
N GLU A 115 -3.47 14.72 2.23
CA GLU A 115 -2.88 13.85 1.22
C GLU A 115 -2.90 12.38 1.66
N LYS A 116 -3.31 11.49 0.78
CA LYS A 116 -3.27 10.04 1.00
C LYS A 116 -1.91 9.48 0.59
N ILE A 117 -1.19 8.89 1.56
CA ILE A 117 0.13 8.31 1.35
C ILE A 117 0.05 6.82 1.67
N PHE A 118 0.42 5.98 0.72
CA PHE A 118 0.45 4.54 0.90
C PHE A 118 1.81 4.11 1.44
N PRO A 119 1.86 3.42 2.60
CA PRO A 119 3.11 2.99 3.21
C PRO A 119 4.02 2.21 2.27
N GLU A 120 3.44 1.31 1.50
CA GLU A 120 4.16 0.39 0.62
C GLU A 120 4.94 1.13 -0.48
N GLU A 121 4.41 2.25 -0.97
CA GLU A 121 5.08 3.12 -1.93
C GLU A 121 6.35 3.73 -1.32
N VAL A 122 6.25 4.24 -0.10
CA VAL A 122 7.38 4.83 0.62
C VAL A 122 8.40 3.76 1.00
N GLU A 123 7.95 2.60 1.49
CA GLU A 123 8.81 1.45 1.81
C GLU A 123 9.63 1.01 0.60
N GLN A 124 9.02 0.97 -0.57
CA GLN A 124 9.73 0.63 -1.80
C GLN A 124 10.79 1.67 -2.14
N ALA A 125 10.48 2.96 -1.98
CA ALA A 125 11.44 4.04 -2.21
C ALA A 125 12.63 3.95 -1.24
N LEU A 126 12.38 3.68 0.05
CA LEU A 126 13.42 3.53 1.06
C LEU A 126 14.32 2.31 0.81
N LYS A 127 13.76 1.21 0.32
CA LYS A 127 14.52 -0.02 0.01
C LYS A 127 15.48 0.11 -1.19
N ASN A 128 15.41 1.20 -1.95
CA ASN A 128 16.42 1.51 -2.97
C ASN A 128 17.73 2.00 -2.34
N HIS A 129 17.71 2.48 -1.10
CA HIS A 129 18.93 2.88 -0.40
C HIS A 129 19.78 1.65 -0.05
N PRO A 130 21.10 1.62 -0.40
CA PRO A 130 21.93 0.42 -0.28
C PRO A 130 22.10 -0.07 1.17
N ALA A 131 22.04 0.83 2.15
CA ALA A 131 22.14 0.48 3.56
C ALA A 131 20.81 -0.01 4.18
N VAL A 132 19.68 0.00 3.46
CA VAL A 132 18.39 -0.50 3.96
C VAL A 132 18.21 -1.95 3.54
N PHE A 133 18.06 -2.84 4.52
CA PHE A 133 17.70 -4.24 4.29
C PHE A 133 16.20 -4.39 4.09
N ASP A 134 15.40 -3.83 5.02
CA ASP A 134 13.96 -3.85 4.96
C ASP A 134 13.37 -2.60 5.64
N ALA A 135 12.14 -2.24 5.31
CA ALA A 135 11.46 -1.06 5.83
C ALA A 135 9.97 -1.30 6.00
N LEU A 136 9.38 -0.76 7.07
CA LEU A 136 7.96 -0.51 7.22
C LEU A 136 7.71 0.98 7.46
N VAL A 137 6.61 1.47 6.94
CA VAL A 137 6.20 2.86 7.09
C VAL A 137 4.84 2.92 7.79
N VAL A 138 4.73 3.79 8.78
CA VAL A 138 3.53 3.94 9.60
C VAL A 138 3.16 5.40 9.79
N ALA A 139 1.87 5.63 10.08
CA ALA A 139 1.39 6.93 10.53
C ALA A 139 1.68 7.14 12.02
N THR A 140 2.34 8.22 12.39
CA THR A 140 2.40 8.72 13.76
C THR A 140 1.74 10.09 13.87
N PRO A 141 1.26 10.51 15.06
CA PRO A 141 0.63 11.81 15.24
C PRO A 141 1.58 12.97 14.88
N ASP A 142 1.01 14.02 14.31
CA ASP A 142 1.70 15.26 13.99
C ASP A 142 0.76 16.45 14.23
N GLU A 143 1.22 17.47 14.96
CA GLU A 143 0.38 18.62 15.33
C GLU A 143 -0.05 19.46 14.12
N ARG A 144 0.81 19.55 13.10
CA ARG A 144 0.55 20.36 11.92
C ARG A 144 -0.25 19.63 10.85
N TRP A 145 0.04 18.35 10.65
CA TRP A 145 -0.46 17.56 9.53
C TRP A 145 -1.47 16.48 9.93
N GLY A 146 -1.80 16.39 11.23
CA GLY A 146 -2.61 15.31 11.80
C GLY A 146 -1.82 14.01 11.90
N GLN A 147 -1.23 13.58 10.80
CA GLN A 147 -0.33 12.42 10.74
C GLN A 147 0.94 12.77 9.96
N LYS A 148 2.06 12.18 10.37
CA LYS A 148 3.32 12.19 9.63
C LYS A 148 3.74 10.80 9.20
N VAL A 149 4.53 10.75 8.15
CA VAL A 149 5.15 9.53 7.64
C VAL A 149 6.34 9.19 8.50
N THR A 150 6.32 8.03 9.15
CA THR A 150 7.41 7.55 10.02
C THR A 150 7.95 6.23 9.49
N ALA A 151 9.25 6.18 9.26
CA ALA A 151 9.95 5.00 8.78
C ALA A 151 10.49 4.17 9.96
N VAL A 152 10.31 2.85 9.89
CA VAL A 152 10.98 1.85 10.73
C VAL A 152 11.82 1.00 9.80
N ILE A 153 13.15 1.03 9.96
CA ILE A 153 14.05 0.31 9.07
C ILE A 153 14.91 -0.70 9.79
N SER A 154 15.32 -1.73 9.08
CA SER A 154 16.38 -2.66 9.43
C SER A 154 17.54 -2.44 8.46
N PRO A 155 18.76 -2.08 8.94
CA PRO A 155 19.88 -1.75 8.05
C PRO A 155 20.69 -2.98 7.64
N ARG A 156 21.49 -2.84 6.55
CA ARG A 156 22.52 -3.81 6.08
C ARG A 156 23.91 -3.49 6.64
N GLY A 157 24.05 -3.08 7.87
CA GLY A 157 25.30 -2.64 8.47
C GLY A 157 25.09 -1.33 9.20
N ALA A 158 25.89 -0.28 8.94
CA ALA A 158 25.65 1.03 9.53
C ALA A 158 24.28 1.58 9.12
N ALA A 159 23.50 2.06 10.08
CA ALA A 159 22.21 2.64 9.80
C ALA A 159 22.36 3.99 9.08
N PRO A 160 21.61 4.24 8.02
CA PRO A 160 21.57 5.55 7.36
C PRO A 160 20.87 6.58 8.25
N THR A 161 21.22 7.82 8.07
CA THR A 161 20.51 8.95 8.70
C THR A 161 19.16 9.19 8.04
N LEU A 162 18.27 9.92 8.74
CA LEU A 162 17.00 10.33 8.15
C LEU A 162 17.21 11.18 6.88
N GLU A 163 18.22 12.05 6.86
CA GLU A 163 18.50 12.91 5.72
C GLU A 163 18.93 12.10 4.49
N GLU A 164 19.81 11.12 4.64
CA GLU A 164 20.23 10.22 3.55
C GLU A 164 19.03 9.46 2.97
N LEU A 165 18.16 8.94 3.84
CA LEU A 165 16.93 8.27 3.40
C LEU A 165 15.96 9.21 2.69
N GLN A 166 15.83 10.44 3.17
CA GLN A 166 15.01 11.46 2.53
C GLN A 166 15.54 11.84 1.14
N GLN A 167 16.86 11.97 1.00
CA GLN A 167 17.49 12.26 -0.30
C GLN A 167 17.25 11.13 -1.29
N GLU A 168 17.39 9.87 -0.86
CA GLU A 168 17.10 8.72 -1.71
C GLU A 168 15.62 8.66 -2.10
N ALA A 169 14.72 8.78 -1.10
CA ALA A 169 13.28 8.69 -1.35
C ALA A 169 12.78 9.76 -2.34
N ARG A 170 13.31 11.00 -2.27
CA ARG A 170 12.94 12.09 -3.21
C ARG A 170 13.24 11.80 -4.67
N LYS A 171 14.10 10.84 -4.96
CA LYS A 171 14.37 10.40 -6.35
C LYS A 171 13.22 9.55 -6.93
N HIS A 172 12.35 9.03 -6.05
CA HIS A 172 11.36 8.03 -6.41
C HIS A 172 9.93 8.44 -6.09
N ILE A 173 9.73 9.32 -5.09
CA ILE A 173 8.41 9.74 -4.61
C ILE A 173 8.33 11.25 -4.39
N ALA A 174 7.11 11.78 -4.43
CA ALA A 174 6.86 13.20 -4.17
C ALA A 174 7.30 13.62 -2.76
N GLY A 175 7.78 14.86 -2.60
CA GLY A 175 8.39 15.34 -1.38
C GLY A 175 7.50 15.29 -0.13
N TYR A 176 6.17 15.40 -0.27
CA TYR A 176 5.23 15.31 0.84
C TYR A 176 5.08 13.88 1.41
N LYS A 177 5.44 12.85 0.62
CA LYS A 177 5.41 11.43 1.01
C LYS A 177 6.66 10.99 1.77
N VAL A 178 7.72 11.79 1.74
CA VAL A 178 9.02 11.45 2.32
C VAL A 178 8.92 11.35 3.85
N PRO A 179 9.52 10.33 4.49
CA PRO A 179 9.48 10.17 5.94
C PRO A 179 10.04 11.38 6.69
N ARG A 180 9.38 11.75 7.78
CA ARG A 180 9.78 12.84 8.67
C ARG A 180 10.42 12.36 9.97
N GLU A 181 10.33 11.06 10.22
CA GLU A 181 10.89 10.43 11.40
C GLU A 181 11.43 9.05 11.04
N LEU A 182 12.49 8.61 11.72
CA LEU A 182 13.20 7.36 11.49
C LEU A 182 13.41 6.61 12.79
N HIS A 183 13.05 5.33 12.80
CA HIS A 183 13.41 4.38 13.85
C HIS A 183 14.20 3.22 13.24
N VAL A 184 15.32 2.89 13.89
CA VAL A 184 16.18 1.78 13.46
C VAL A 184 15.95 0.60 14.39
N VAL A 185 15.71 -0.57 13.80
CA VAL A 185 15.53 -1.85 14.50
C VAL A 185 16.48 -2.91 13.94
N GLY A 186 16.77 -3.93 14.73
CA GLY A 186 17.58 -5.05 14.25
C GLY A 186 16.85 -5.86 13.16
N GLU A 187 15.54 -6.03 13.32
CA GLU A 187 14.69 -6.78 12.40
C GLU A 187 13.30 -6.13 12.30
N ILE A 188 12.77 -6.07 11.09
CA ILE A 188 11.43 -5.57 10.83
C ILE A 188 10.38 -6.51 11.44
N PRO A 189 9.41 -5.97 12.22
CA PRO A 189 8.39 -6.79 12.83
C PRO A 189 7.49 -7.47 11.80
N ARG A 190 7.36 -8.79 11.92
CA ARG A 190 6.50 -9.61 11.05
C ARG A 190 5.52 -10.43 11.88
N GLN A 191 4.40 -10.78 11.27
CA GLN A 191 3.44 -11.74 11.80
C GLN A 191 3.99 -13.17 11.66
N PRO A 192 3.45 -14.18 12.39
CA PRO A 192 3.89 -15.57 12.25
C PRO A 192 3.82 -16.13 10.83
N ASN A 193 2.98 -15.59 9.98
CA ASN A 193 2.84 -15.95 8.56
C ASN A 193 3.82 -15.19 7.65
N GLY A 194 4.78 -14.44 8.20
CA GLY A 194 5.79 -13.66 7.46
C GLY A 194 5.30 -12.31 6.91
N LYS A 195 4.01 -11.98 7.04
CA LYS A 195 3.49 -10.67 6.58
C LYS A 195 3.97 -9.53 7.48
N PRO A 196 4.12 -8.31 6.95
CA PRO A 196 4.42 -7.11 7.74
C PRO A 196 3.47 -6.94 8.93
N ASN A 197 4.03 -6.59 10.10
CA ASN A 197 3.25 -6.27 11.29
C ASN A 197 3.24 -4.76 11.52
N TYR A 198 2.37 -4.04 10.81
CA TYR A 198 2.24 -2.60 10.91
C TYR A 198 1.82 -2.12 12.31
N ALA A 199 1.01 -2.91 13.04
CA ALA A 199 0.62 -2.56 14.40
C ALA A 199 1.86 -2.49 15.31
N ARG A 200 2.73 -3.52 15.24
CA ARG A 200 3.96 -3.55 16.03
C ARG A 200 4.97 -2.48 15.58
N ALA A 201 5.07 -2.21 14.28
CA ALA A 201 5.90 -1.12 13.78
C ALA A 201 5.43 0.24 14.29
N LYS A 202 4.12 0.47 14.36
CA LYS A 202 3.54 1.69 14.93
C LYS A 202 3.81 1.83 16.44
N GLU A 203 3.75 0.75 17.21
CA GLU A 203 4.13 0.77 18.63
C GLU A 203 5.60 1.17 18.81
N ILE A 204 6.51 0.63 18.00
CA ILE A 204 7.94 0.97 18.01
C ILE A 204 8.13 2.47 17.72
N ALA A 205 7.47 2.97 16.69
CA ALA A 205 7.53 4.37 16.30
C ALA A 205 7.03 5.30 17.43
N LEU A 206 5.93 4.96 18.08
CA LEU A 206 5.38 5.74 19.19
C LEU A 206 6.23 5.67 20.45
N ALA A 207 6.83 4.52 20.77
CA ALA A 207 7.70 4.35 21.92
C ALA A 207 9.04 5.11 21.77
N GLY A 208 9.55 5.26 20.56
CA GLY A 208 10.75 6.06 20.24
C GLY A 208 10.53 7.56 20.43
N ALA A 209 9.35 8.06 20.11
CA ALA A 209 8.97 9.46 20.30
C ALA A 209 9.00 9.91 21.79
N HIS A 210 8.87 8.98 22.74
CA HIS A 210 8.94 9.28 24.17
C HIS A 210 10.37 9.27 24.76
N ARG A 211 11.40 8.98 23.95
CA ARG A 211 12.81 8.96 24.40
C ARG A 211 13.63 10.20 24.02
N VAL A 212 13.02 11.15 23.34
CA VAL A 212 13.64 12.44 22.94
C VAL A 212 12.90 13.54 23.69
N GLY A 213 13.10 13.59 24.98
CA GLY A 213 12.64 14.61 25.91
C GLY A 213 13.73 14.88 26.96
#